data_f79c36714a0f564802209143733d7dd2
#
_entry.id   f79c36714a0f564802209143733d7dd2
#
_cell.length_a   1.000
_cell.length_b   1.000
_cell.length_c   1.000
_cell.angle_alpha   90.00
_cell.angle_beta   90.00
_cell.angle_gamma   90.00
#
_symmetry.space_group_name_H-M   'P 1'
#
loop_
_entity.id
_entity.type
_entity.pdbx_description
1 polymer ?
#
loop_
_entity_poly.entity_id
_entity_poly.type
_entity_poly.pdbx_seq_one_letter_code
_entity_poly.pdbx_strand_id
1 'polypeptide(L)'
;VEQIIDVAPQVIVMSAYASCDADELSAKIGIPVFVVPGSDTTLDDAAYETIRLLGELYGLETRAQELTKYLKGIQADLDTRTAKIADDQKPSVYVGGVSFKGQHGFEGTEAGYGPFALIHAKNLADTTGQTGAFNIDTEQVLAWDPDVIFLDFNGMPLINEDYQANPAFYNSLTAVRSGKVYSQISFRSSASNLETALADAYYAACVLYPEQFADIDPEAKAGEIFTELLGSNPYPDLKEAGYAFRAITLGE
;
A
#
# COMPACT_ATOMS: atom_id res chain seq x y z
N VAL A 1 -26.67 -14.06 -3.08
CA VAL A 1 -27.98 -13.35 -3.15
C VAL A 1 -28.82 -13.73 -1.94
N GLU A 2 -29.11 -14.99 -1.67
CA GLU A 2 -29.95 -15.44 -0.54
C GLU A 2 -29.44 -14.90 0.80
N GLN A 3 -28.17 -15.02 1.10
CA GLN A 3 -27.55 -14.47 2.33
C GLN A 3 -27.74 -12.95 2.47
N ILE A 4 -27.72 -12.20 1.36
CA ILE A 4 -27.96 -10.74 1.39
C ILE A 4 -29.43 -10.45 1.76
N ILE A 5 -30.36 -11.22 1.20
CA ILE A 5 -31.78 -11.10 1.50
C ILE A 5 -32.06 -11.45 2.97
N ASP A 6 -31.41 -12.49 3.50
CA ASP A 6 -31.55 -12.90 4.91
C ASP A 6 -31.05 -11.85 5.90
N VAL A 7 -29.96 -11.16 5.57
CA VAL A 7 -29.43 -10.02 6.37
C VAL A 7 -30.32 -8.80 6.28
N ALA A 8 -31.07 -8.63 5.17
CA ALA A 8 -31.99 -7.53 4.90
C ALA A 8 -31.36 -6.14 5.16
N PRO A 9 -30.20 -5.80 4.54
CA PRO A 9 -29.58 -4.50 4.73
C PRO A 9 -30.47 -3.39 4.11
N GLN A 10 -30.33 -2.18 4.61
CA GLN A 10 -31.06 -1.01 4.09
C GLN A 10 -30.49 -0.53 2.75
N VAL A 11 -29.16 -0.73 2.56
CA VAL A 11 -28.42 -0.36 1.35
C VAL A 11 -27.24 -1.30 1.19
N ILE A 12 -26.84 -1.57 -0.05
CA ILE A 12 -25.58 -2.24 -0.37
C ILE A 12 -24.63 -1.19 -0.95
N VAL A 13 -23.43 -1.08 -0.39
CA VAL A 13 -22.35 -0.28 -0.96
C VAL A 13 -21.48 -1.17 -1.84
N MET A 14 -21.24 -0.75 -3.06
CA MET A 14 -20.48 -1.50 -4.05
C MET A 14 -19.46 -0.61 -4.74
N SER A 15 -18.27 -1.13 -4.99
CA SER A 15 -17.28 -0.43 -5.83
C SER A 15 -17.67 -0.51 -7.31
N ALA A 16 -17.34 0.54 -8.08
CA ALA A 16 -17.46 0.55 -9.53
C ALA A 16 -16.65 -0.56 -10.23
N TYR A 17 -15.66 -1.14 -9.55
CA TYR A 17 -14.90 -2.30 -10.05
C TYR A 17 -15.54 -3.66 -9.76
N ALA A 18 -16.70 -3.68 -9.11
CA ALA A 18 -17.38 -4.95 -8.85
C ALA A 18 -17.79 -5.63 -10.17
N SER A 19 -17.70 -6.96 -10.18
CA SER A 19 -17.98 -7.76 -11.37
C SER A 19 -19.48 -7.95 -11.68
N CYS A 20 -20.37 -7.44 -10.82
CA CYS A 20 -21.82 -7.54 -11.01
C CYS A 20 -22.43 -6.18 -11.33
N ASP A 21 -23.48 -6.18 -12.13
CA ASP A 21 -24.26 -5.00 -12.43
C ASP A 21 -25.10 -4.58 -11.22
N ALA A 22 -25.00 -3.31 -10.83
CA ALA A 22 -25.67 -2.76 -9.65
C ALA A 22 -27.19 -2.72 -9.80
N ASP A 23 -27.67 -2.32 -11.00
CA ASP A 23 -29.09 -2.21 -11.29
C ASP A 23 -29.76 -3.60 -11.34
N GLU A 24 -29.09 -4.57 -11.97
CA GLU A 24 -29.55 -5.96 -11.99
C GLU A 24 -29.57 -6.55 -10.57
N LEU A 25 -28.55 -6.30 -9.76
CA LEU A 25 -28.51 -6.75 -8.37
C LEU A 25 -29.64 -6.13 -7.57
N SER A 26 -29.81 -4.82 -7.64
CA SER A 26 -30.86 -4.08 -6.94
C SER A 26 -32.28 -4.59 -7.33
N ALA A 27 -32.52 -4.76 -8.63
CA ALA A 27 -33.79 -5.29 -9.13
C ALA A 27 -34.08 -6.71 -8.64
N LYS A 28 -33.04 -7.56 -8.55
CA LYS A 28 -33.16 -8.97 -8.13
C LYS A 28 -33.47 -9.14 -6.65
N ILE A 29 -32.92 -8.27 -5.80
CA ILE A 29 -33.01 -8.41 -4.33
C ILE A 29 -33.96 -7.42 -3.69
N GLY A 30 -34.39 -6.37 -4.40
CA GLY A 30 -35.26 -5.31 -3.89
C GLY A 30 -34.59 -4.38 -2.88
N ILE A 31 -33.27 -4.35 -2.84
CA ILE A 31 -32.48 -3.51 -1.92
C ILE A 31 -31.68 -2.52 -2.77
N PRO A 32 -31.67 -1.20 -2.41
CA PRO A 32 -30.88 -0.21 -3.12
C PRO A 32 -29.39 -0.57 -3.13
N VAL A 33 -28.73 -0.39 -4.28
CA VAL A 33 -27.28 -0.55 -4.43
C VAL A 33 -26.67 0.83 -4.69
N PHE A 34 -25.76 1.24 -3.81
CA PHE A 34 -25.05 2.51 -3.89
C PHE A 34 -23.64 2.24 -4.41
N VAL A 35 -23.33 2.75 -5.60
CA VAL A 35 -22.03 2.53 -6.24
C VAL A 35 -21.10 3.69 -5.92
N VAL A 36 -19.91 3.37 -5.38
CA VAL A 36 -18.84 4.35 -5.17
C VAL A 36 -17.76 4.19 -6.23
N PRO A 37 -17.06 5.27 -6.64
CA PRO A 37 -15.93 5.19 -7.53
C PRO A 37 -14.86 4.24 -6.98
N GLY A 38 -14.18 3.54 -7.87
CA GLY A 38 -12.94 2.87 -7.51
C GLY A 38 -11.78 3.87 -7.58
N SER A 39 -10.67 3.55 -6.92
CA SER A 39 -9.44 4.34 -7.00
C SER A 39 -8.37 3.52 -7.69
N ASP A 40 -7.67 4.13 -8.66
CA ASP A 40 -6.56 3.50 -9.39
C ASP A 40 -5.23 3.69 -8.66
N THR A 41 -5.18 4.68 -7.77
CA THR A 41 -4.00 5.00 -6.96
C THR A 41 -4.37 5.12 -5.48
N THR A 42 -3.38 5.28 -4.60
CA THR A 42 -3.62 5.36 -3.15
C THR A 42 -4.48 6.58 -2.77
N LEU A 43 -4.19 7.74 -3.37
CA LEU A 43 -4.94 8.98 -3.16
C LEU A 43 -5.17 9.68 -4.51
N ASP A 44 -6.38 9.59 -5.02
CA ASP A 44 -6.83 10.28 -6.23
C ASP A 44 -8.22 10.92 -6.03
N ASP A 45 -8.70 11.60 -7.05
CA ASP A 45 -10.02 12.25 -7.00
C ASP A 45 -11.15 11.25 -6.74
N ALA A 46 -11.02 10.00 -7.22
CA ALA A 46 -12.02 8.95 -6.98
C ALA A 46 -12.05 8.49 -5.53
N ALA A 47 -10.89 8.43 -4.85
CA ALA A 47 -10.82 8.16 -3.42
C ALA A 47 -11.52 9.26 -2.61
N TYR A 48 -11.27 10.54 -2.93
CA TYR A 48 -11.94 11.66 -2.26
C TYR A 48 -13.43 11.71 -2.53
N GLU A 49 -13.85 11.42 -3.76
CA GLU A 49 -15.27 11.33 -4.11
C GLU A 49 -15.96 10.18 -3.37
N THR A 50 -15.31 9.04 -3.22
CA THR A 50 -15.80 7.91 -2.41
C THR A 50 -16.06 8.33 -0.97
N ILE A 51 -15.11 9.03 -0.34
CA ILE A 51 -15.25 9.54 1.04
C ILE A 51 -16.44 10.52 1.12
N ARG A 52 -16.57 11.44 0.16
CA ARG A 52 -17.66 12.40 0.11
C ARG A 52 -19.03 11.71 0.00
N LEU A 53 -19.16 10.77 -0.94
CA LEU A 53 -20.40 10.03 -1.19
C LEU A 53 -20.81 9.15 0.01
N LEU A 54 -19.86 8.51 0.67
CA LEU A 54 -20.12 7.76 1.91
C LEU A 54 -20.53 8.70 3.04
N GLY A 55 -19.93 9.88 3.12
CA GLY A 55 -20.34 10.92 4.07
C GLY A 55 -21.81 11.30 3.89
N GLU A 56 -22.24 11.55 2.66
CA GLU A 56 -23.63 11.86 2.33
C GLU A 56 -24.57 10.69 2.63
N LEU A 57 -24.18 9.46 2.25
CA LEU A 57 -24.98 8.27 2.47
C LEU A 57 -25.29 8.01 3.94
N TYR A 58 -24.32 8.27 4.81
CA TYR A 58 -24.43 8.00 6.25
C TYR A 58 -24.76 9.25 7.10
N GLY A 59 -24.93 10.44 6.49
CA GLY A 59 -25.16 11.69 7.22
C GLY A 59 -23.94 12.13 8.04
N LEU A 60 -22.73 11.86 7.53
CA LEU A 60 -21.43 12.12 8.16
C LEU A 60 -20.57 13.09 7.32
N GLU A 61 -21.20 14.07 6.67
CA GLU A 61 -20.53 14.99 5.72
C GLU A 61 -19.41 15.78 6.38
N THR A 62 -19.57 16.18 7.64
CA THR A 62 -18.52 16.88 8.40
C THR A 62 -17.28 15.99 8.56
N ARG A 63 -17.48 14.73 8.95
CA ARG A 63 -16.36 13.77 9.09
C ARG A 63 -15.69 13.48 7.74
N ALA A 64 -16.46 13.35 6.67
CA ALA A 64 -15.93 13.17 5.32
C ALA A 64 -15.06 14.36 4.87
N GLN A 65 -15.47 15.59 5.20
CA GLN A 65 -14.68 16.80 4.93
C GLN A 65 -13.38 16.84 5.76
N GLU A 66 -13.44 16.49 7.04
CA GLU A 66 -12.26 16.41 7.92
C GLU A 66 -11.25 15.38 7.41
N LEU A 67 -11.72 14.16 7.06
CA LEU A 67 -10.87 13.12 6.49
C LEU A 67 -10.24 13.55 5.17
N THR A 68 -11.02 14.13 4.26
CA THR A 68 -10.51 14.63 2.97
C THR A 68 -9.43 15.69 3.19
N LYS A 69 -9.64 16.60 4.14
CA LYS A 69 -8.66 17.64 4.48
C LYS A 69 -7.38 17.02 5.06
N TYR A 70 -7.52 16.04 5.95
CA TYR A 70 -6.37 15.33 6.54
C TYR A 70 -5.55 14.61 5.48
N LEU A 71 -6.19 13.82 4.61
CA LEU A 71 -5.54 13.07 3.54
C LEU A 71 -4.83 13.99 2.53
N LYS A 72 -5.47 15.09 2.15
CA LYS A 72 -4.83 16.12 1.31
C LYS A 72 -3.64 16.79 2.02
N GLY A 73 -3.70 16.93 3.33
CA GLY A 73 -2.58 17.38 4.14
C GLY A 73 -1.39 16.42 4.10
N ILE A 74 -1.63 15.12 4.24
CA ILE A 74 -0.61 14.08 4.07
C ILE A 74 0.01 14.14 2.67
N GLN A 75 -0.82 14.15 1.63
CA GLN A 75 -0.33 14.22 0.25
C GLN A 75 0.54 15.45 0.00
N ALA A 76 0.11 16.61 0.48
CA ALA A 76 0.86 17.85 0.34
C ALA A 76 2.17 17.86 1.14
N ASP A 77 2.21 17.25 2.33
CA ASP A 77 3.44 17.11 3.13
C ASP A 77 4.46 16.23 2.41
N LEU A 78 4.05 15.04 1.97
CA LEU A 78 4.91 14.11 1.22
C LEU A 78 5.43 14.74 -0.08
N ASP A 79 4.54 15.38 -0.86
CA ASP A 79 4.91 16.08 -2.10
C ASP A 79 5.90 17.22 -1.85
N THR A 80 5.63 18.07 -0.86
CA THR A 80 6.51 19.21 -0.51
C THR A 80 7.92 18.75 -0.17
N ARG A 81 8.07 17.61 0.50
CA ARG A 81 9.36 17.06 0.92
C ARG A 81 10.10 16.36 -0.21
N THR A 82 9.41 15.78 -1.19
CA THR A 82 10.01 14.84 -2.13
C THR A 82 9.99 15.30 -3.59
N ALA A 83 9.01 16.11 -4.04
CA ALA A 83 8.85 16.48 -5.44
C ALA A 83 10.05 17.20 -6.07
N LYS A 84 10.89 17.85 -5.24
CA LYS A 84 12.07 18.60 -5.72
C LYS A 84 13.37 17.79 -5.70
N ILE A 85 13.33 16.55 -5.24
CA ILE A 85 14.50 15.67 -5.25
C ILE A 85 14.78 15.29 -6.71
N ALA A 86 15.97 15.61 -7.20
CA ALA A 86 16.36 15.29 -8.58
C ALA A 86 16.47 13.76 -8.77
N ASP A 87 16.13 13.27 -9.96
CA ASP A 87 16.05 11.81 -10.21
C ASP A 87 17.40 11.09 -10.05
N ASP A 88 18.51 11.78 -10.27
CA ASP A 88 19.86 11.27 -10.04
C ASP A 88 20.26 11.22 -8.56
N GLN A 89 19.49 11.86 -7.69
CA GLN A 89 19.66 11.82 -6.23
C GLN A 89 18.76 10.80 -5.56
N LYS A 90 17.78 10.24 -6.29
CA LYS A 90 16.87 9.23 -5.75
C LYS A 90 17.51 7.86 -5.81
N PRO A 91 17.61 7.13 -4.67
CA PRO A 91 17.99 5.73 -4.74
C PRO A 91 16.95 4.93 -5.53
N SER A 92 17.42 3.97 -6.32
CA SER A 92 16.54 3.01 -6.98
C SER A 92 15.93 2.06 -5.96
N VAL A 93 14.64 1.79 -6.08
CA VAL A 93 13.92 0.95 -5.12
C VAL A 93 13.12 -0.15 -5.81
N TYR A 94 13.06 -1.29 -5.14
CA TYR A 94 12.23 -2.43 -5.51
C TYR A 94 11.36 -2.84 -4.33
N VAL A 95 10.10 -3.19 -4.58
CA VAL A 95 9.25 -3.85 -3.60
C VAL A 95 8.99 -5.28 -4.05
N GLY A 96 9.26 -6.26 -3.16
CA GLY A 96 8.97 -7.68 -3.38
C GLY A 96 7.93 -8.20 -2.39
N GLY A 97 7.31 -9.34 -2.68
CA GLY A 97 6.34 -9.97 -1.81
C GLY A 97 4.94 -9.38 -1.87
N VAL A 98 4.68 -8.47 -2.82
CA VAL A 98 3.37 -7.82 -2.98
C VAL A 98 2.29 -8.84 -3.31
N SER A 99 1.23 -8.88 -2.50
CA SER A 99 0.10 -9.78 -2.69
C SER A 99 -0.91 -9.23 -3.71
N PHE A 100 -1.33 -10.09 -4.64
CA PHE A 100 -2.42 -9.83 -5.58
C PHE A 100 -3.00 -11.16 -6.07
N LYS A 101 -4.31 -11.34 -5.94
CA LYS A 101 -4.96 -12.63 -6.25
C LYS A 101 -4.32 -13.84 -5.53
N GLY A 102 -3.69 -13.60 -4.38
CA GLY A 102 -2.94 -14.59 -3.59
C GLY A 102 -1.63 -14.02 -3.06
N GLN A 103 -0.86 -14.86 -2.34
CA GLN A 103 0.48 -14.54 -1.88
C GLN A 103 1.49 -14.75 -3.00
N HIS A 104 2.51 -13.90 -3.05
CA HIS A 104 3.64 -14.01 -3.95
C HIS A 104 4.95 -13.89 -3.17
N GLY A 105 6.01 -14.49 -3.71
CA GLY A 105 7.35 -14.41 -3.17
C GLY A 105 8.07 -13.12 -3.61
N PHE A 106 9.36 -13.19 -3.70
CA PHE A 106 10.20 -12.04 -4.08
C PHE A 106 9.84 -11.45 -5.45
N GLU A 107 9.33 -12.29 -6.37
CA GLU A 107 8.90 -11.91 -7.71
C GLU A 107 7.63 -11.06 -7.76
N GLY A 108 6.81 -11.08 -6.69
CA GLY A 108 5.59 -10.28 -6.61
C GLY A 108 5.91 -8.81 -6.40
N THR A 109 5.63 -7.96 -7.39
CA THR A 109 5.92 -6.53 -7.37
C THR A 109 4.78 -5.70 -7.93
N GLU A 110 4.92 -4.38 -7.95
CA GLU A 110 3.88 -3.48 -8.47
C GLU A 110 4.48 -2.25 -9.14
N ALA A 111 4.06 -1.98 -10.37
CA ALA A 111 4.25 -0.70 -11.02
C ALA A 111 3.21 0.31 -10.52
N GLY A 112 3.66 1.53 -10.20
CA GLY A 112 2.83 2.53 -9.54
C GLY A 112 2.51 2.19 -8.08
N TYR A 113 3.39 1.44 -7.38
CA TYR A 113 3.19 1.06 -5.99
C TYR A 113 2.87 2.29 -5.13
N GLY A 114 1.67 2.30 -4.54
CA GLY A 114 1.09 3.47 -3.89
C GLY A 114 1.98 4.19 -2.90
N PRO A 115 2.60 3.51 -1.91
CA PRO A 115 3.54 4.13 -0.98
C PRO A 115 4.72 4.83 -1.67
N PHE A 116 5.24 4.26 -2.78
CA PHE A 116 6.37 4.85 -3.52
C PHE A 116 5.93 6.02 -4.40
N ALA A 117 4.75 5.91 -5.01
CA ALA A 117 4.20 6.98 -5.85
C ALA A 117 3.98 8.28 -5.03
N LEU A 118 3.47 8.15 -3.80
CA LEU A 118 3.24 9.28 -2.90
C LEU A 118 4.49 10.06 -2.51
N ILE A 119 5.66 9.43 -2.56
CA ILE A 119 6.95 10.02 -2.19
C ILE A 119 7.89 10.22 -3.37
N HIS A 120 7.38 10.11 -4.59
CA HIS A 120 8.16 10.24 -5.84
C HIS A 120 9.40 9.32 -5.87
N ALA A 121 9.30 8.11 -5.29
CA ALA A 121 10.42 7.17 -5.28
C ALA A 121 10.71 6.63 -6.68
N LYS A 122 11.97 6.29 -6.93
CA LYS A 122 12.42 5.69 -8.19
C LYS A 122 12.15 4.18 -8.18
N ASN A 123 10.87 3.81 -8.34
CA ASN A 123 10.45 2.42 -8.39
C ASN A 123 10.89 1.75 -9.70
N LEU A 124 11.71 0.72 -9.62
CA LEU A 124 12.22 0.04 -10.82
C LEU A 124 11.13 -0.72 -11.58
N ALA A 125 10.09 -1.19 -10.89
CA ALA A 125 8.95 -1.83 -11.55
C ALA A 125 8.23 -0.91 -12.54
N ASP A 126 8.27 0.41 -12.36
CA ASP A 126 7.66 1.40 -13.26
C ASP A 126 8.33 1.42 -14.65
N THR A 127 9.57 0.94 -14.74
CA THR A 127 10.32 0.89 -16.02
C THR A 127 9.88 -0.25 -16.93
N THR A 128 9.05 -1.17 -16.45
CA THR A 128 8.62 -2.36 -17.20
C THR A 128 7.51 -2.08 -18.23
N GLY A 129 6.82 -0.95 -18.11
CA GLY A 129 5.61 -0.64 -18.87
C GLY A 129 4.37 -1.43 -18.42
N GLN A 130 4.47 -2.21 -17.34
CA GLN A 130 3.33 -2.85 -16.68
C GLN A 130 2.56 -1.84 -15.83
N THR A 131 1.35 -2.20 -15.42
CA THR A 131 0.50 -1.40 -14.50
C THR A 131 -0.04 -2.28 -13.39
N GLY A 132 -0.04 -1.76 -12.16
CA GLY A 132 -0.51 -2.51 -10.99
C GLY A 132 0.45 -3.64 -10.60
N ALA A 133 -0.07 -4.63 -9.87
CA ALA A 133 0.72 -5.74 -9.34
C ALA A 133 0.88 -6.88 -10.36
N PHE A 134 2.10 -7.43 -10.46
CA PHE A 134 2.47 -8.51 -11.37
C PHE A 134 3.69 -9.29 -10.84
N ASN A 135 3.94 -10.46 -11.42
CA ASN A 135 5.19 -11.20 -11.18
C ASN A 135 6.24 -10.78 -12.20
N ILE A 136 7.42 -10.43 -11.69
CA ILE A 136 8.60 -10.12 -12.50
C ILE A 136 9.56 -11.31 -12.54
N ASP A 137 10.34 -11.42 -13.62
CA ASP A 137 11.49 -12.31 -13.65
C ASP A 137 12.55 -11.82 -12.65
N THR A 138 12.95 -12.67 -11.72
CA THR A 138 13.94 -12.32 -10.69
C THR A 138 15.31 -12.02 -11.27
N GLU A 139 15.66 -12.57 -12.45
CA GLU A 139 16.89 -12.19 -13.18
C GLU A 139 16.85 -10.70 -13.59
N GLN A 140 15.67 -10.16 -13.87
CA GLN A 140 15.52 -8.73 -14.15
C GLN A 140 15.80 -7.89 -12.92
N VAL A 141 15.35 -8.33 -11.72
CA VAL A 141 15.67 -7.65 -10.46
C VAL A 141 17.16 -7.69 -10.18
N LEU A 142 17.80 -8.82 -10.47
CA LEU A 142 19.26 -8.96 -10.37
C LEU A 142 19.99 -8.02 -11.34
N ALA A 143 19.50 -7.90 -12.56
CA ALA A 143 20.10 -6.99 -13.55
C ALA A 143 19.90 -5.51 -13.18
N TRP A 144 18.83 -5.16 -12.51
CA TRP A 144 18.61 -3.82 -11.97
C TRP A 144 19.50 -3.50 -10.77
N ASP A 145 19.78 -4.49 -9.91
CA ASP A 145 20.50 -4.38 -8.64
C ASP A 145 20.06 -3.15 -7.83
N PRO A 146 18.81 -3.11 -7.32
CA PRO A 146 18.25 -1.95 -6.64
C PRO A 146 19.11 -1.50 -5.45
N ASP A 147 19.18 -0.18 -5.21
CA ASP A 147 19.89 0.40 -4.07
C ASP A 147 19.22 0.03 -2.73
N VAL A 148 17.88 -0.09 -2.74
CA VAL A 148 17.05 -0.41 -1.57
C VAL A 148 15.95 -1.39 -1.98
N ILE A 149 15.69 -2.37 -1.12
CA ILE A 149 14.60 -3.34 -1.28
C ILE A 149 13.63 -3.19 -0.10
N PHE A 150 12.34 -3.14 -0.42
CA PHE A 150 11.28 -3.31 0.57
C PHE A 150 10.59 -4.66 0.34
N LEU A 151 10.22 -5.33 1.44
CA LEU A 151 9.54 -6.62 1.40
C LEU A 151 8.19 -6.51 2.13
N ASP A 152 7.13 -6.84 1.41
CA ASP A 152 5.79 -6.95 1.98
C ASP A 152 5.72 -8.17 2.90
N PHE A 153 5.22 -7.98 4.13
CA PHE A 153 5.17 -9.05 5.13
C PHE A 153 4.36 -10.28 4.69
N ASN A 154 3.33 -10.12 3.85
CA ASN A 154 2.58 -11.25 3.34
C ASN A 154 3.43 -12.21 2.48
N GLY A 155 4.44 -11.68 1.78
CA GLY A 155 5.34 -12.47 0.95
C GLY A 155 6.49 -13.12 1.73
N MET A 156 6.76 -12.68 2.97
CA MET A 156 7.93 -13.12 3.74
C MET A 156 8.07 -14.64 3.90
N PRO A 157 7.00 -15.42 4.16
CA PRO A 157 7.14 -16.87 4.26
C PRO A 157 7.71 -17.50 2.98
N LEU A 158 7.21 -17.07 1.79
CA LEU A 158 7.69 -17.56 0.50
C LEU A 158 9.11 -17.07 0.19
N ILE A 159 9.41 -15.82 0.52
CA ILE A 159 10.74 -15.22 0.35
C ILE A 159 11.78 -15.95 1.21
N ASN A 160 11.46 -16.27 2.46
CA ASN A 160 12.38 -16.99 3.35
C ASN A 160 12.59 -18.45 2.90
N GLU A 161 11.55 -19.12 2.39
CA GLU A 161 11.65 -20.44 1.80
C GLU A 161 12.57 -20.43 0.57
N ASP A 162 12.38 -19.48 -0.34
CA ASP A 162 13.21 -19.32 -1.53
C ASP A 162 14.66 -18.92 -1.17
N TYR A 163 14.84 -18.05 -0.18
CA TYR A 163 16.17 -17.70 0.32
C TYR A 163 16.92 -18.93 0.83
N GLN A 164 16.27 -19.83 1.57
CA GLN A 164 16.88 -21.07 2.06
C GLN A 164 17.28 -21.99 0.91
N ALA A 165 16.47 -22.05 -0.14
CA ALA A 165 16.73 -22.86 -1.33
C ALA A 165 17.82 -22.26 -2.24
N ASN A 166 17.86 -20.93 -2.36
CA ASN A 166 18.75 -20.22 -3.29
C ASN A 166 19.40 -18.97 -2.66
N PRO A 167 20.20 -19.11 -1.59
CA PRO A 167 20.81 -17.96 -0.92
C PRO A 167 21.79 -17.19 -1.81
N ALA A 168 22.38 -17.84 -2.82
CA ALA A 168 23.34 -17.22 -3.72
C ALA A 168 22.71 -16.10 -4.55
N PHE A 169 21.47 -16.27 -4.99
CA PHE A 169 20.73 -15.25 -5.73
C PHE A 169 20.57 -13.99 -4.87
N TYR A 170 19.99 -14.11 -3.68
CA TYR A 170 19.76 -12.97 -2.79
C TYR A 170 21.06 -12.28 -2.36
N ASN A 171 22.09 -13.07 -2.02
CA ASN A 171 23.39 -12.54 -1.63
C ASN A 171 24.16 -11.89 -2.78
N SER A 172 23.71 -12.03 -4.03
CA SER A 172 24.28 -11.31 -5.17
C SER A 172 23.75 -9.87 -5.27
N LEU A 173 22.57 -9.57 -4.67
CA LEU A 173 21.97 -8.24 -4.64
C LEU A 173 22.73 -7.30 -3.69
N THR A 174 23.09 -6.12 -4.16
CA THR A 174 23.84 -5.12 -3.38
C THR A 174 23.07 -4.67 -2.15
N ALA A 175 21.75 -4.44 -2.27
CA ALA A 175 20.89 -4.08 -1.15
C ALA A 175 20.92 -5.13 -0.02
N VAL A 176 20.89 -6.42 -0.35
CA VAL A 176 20.96 -7.51 0.63
C VAL A 176 22.32 -7.52 1.34
N ARG A 177 23.43 -7.46 0.58
CA ARG A 177 24.79 -7.42 1.16
C ARG A 177 25.03 -6.22 2.05
N SER A 178 24.42 -5.09 1.76
CA SER A 178 24.59 -3.84 2.51
C SER A 178 23.57 -3.63 3.63
N GLY A 179 22.66 -4.61 3.85
CA GLY A 179 21.60 -4.51 4.87
C GLY A 179 20.54 -3.48 4.57
N LYS A 180 20.35 -3.13 3.29
CA LYS A 180 19.32 -2.17 2.84
C LYS A 180 18.05 -2.87 2.38
N VAL A 181 17.60 -3.82 3.17
CA VAL A 181 16.31 -4.52 2.99
C VAL A 181 15.41 -4.15 4.15
N TYR A 182 14.19 -3.71 3.86
CA TYR A 182 13.26 -3.15 4.84
C TYR A 182 11.88 -3.77 4.70
N SER A 183 11.11 -3.76 5.77
CA SER A 183 9.73 -4.24 5.77
C SER A 183 8.77 -3.24 5.14
N GLN A 184 7.65 -3.76 4.60
CA GLN A 184 6.40 -3.01 4.35
C GLN A 184 5.26 -3.76 5.02
N ILE A 185 4.35 -3.05 5.69
CA ILE A 185 3.15 -3.68 6.24
C ILE A 185 2.20 -3.95 5.08
N SER A 186 1.68 -5.18 5.02
CA SER A 186 0.78 -5.55 3.94
C SER A 186 -0.51 -4.74 3.99
N PHE A 187 -0.72 -3.89 3.01
CA PHE A 187 -1.92 -3.05 2.94
C PHE A 187 -2.95 -3.55 1.91
N ARG A 188 -2.63 -4.60 1.18
CA ARG A 188 -3.48 -5.11 0.11
C ARG A 188 -3.74 -6.62 0.27
N SER A 189 -5.00 -7.00 0.10
CA SER A 189 -5.43 -8.40 -0.02
C SER A 189 -6.58 -8.47 -1.04
N SER A 190 -7.84 -8.30 -0.62
CA SER A 190 -9.00 -8.18 -1.52
C SER A 190 -9.34 -6.73 -1.85
N ALA A 191 -8.89 -5.80 -1.02
CA ALA A 191 -8.97 -4.36 -1.16
C ALA A 191 -7.71 -3.74 -0.54
N SER A 192 -7.58 -2.41 -0.60
CA SER A 192 -6.44 -1.70 -0.02
C SER A 192 -6.83 -1.02 1.28
N ASN A 193 -5.97 -1.13 2.29
CA ASN A 193 -6.05 -0.41 3.55
C ASN A 193 -5.29 0.91 3.39
N LEU A 194 -6.02 1.99 3.23
CA LEU A 194 -5.45 3.31 2.95
C LEU A 194 -4.51 3.78 4.07
N GLU A 195 -4.92 3.60 5.32
CA GLU A 195 -4.15 3.97 6.49
C GLU A 195 -2.78 3.28 6.54
N THR A 196 -2.74 2.01 6.18
CA THR A 196 -1.49 1.23 6.14
C THR A 196 -0.60 1.70 4.99
N ALA A 197 -1.16 1.92 3.80
CA ALA A 197 -0.40 2.42 2.65
C ALA A 197 0.24 3.79 2.93
N LEU A 198 -0.45 4.68 3.66
CA LEU A 198 0.08 5.98 4.06
C LEU A 198 1.19 5.87 5.12
N ALA A 199 1.04 4.96 6.08
CA ALA A 199 2.07 4.66 7.07
C ALA A 199 3.34 4.11 6.41
N ASP A 200 3.18 3.18 5.46
CA ASP A 200 4.26 2.63 4.64
C ASP A 200 4.96 3.70 3.79
N ALA A 201 4.20 4.66 3.26
CA ALA A 201 4.78 5.78 2.49
C ALA A 201 5.72 6.64 3.36
N TYR A 202 5.29 6.99 4.59
CA TYR A 202 6.16 7.72 5.51
C TYR A 202 7.38 6.91 5.93
N TYR A 203 7.21 5.61 6.23
CA TYR A 203 8.35 4.77 6.56
C TYR A 203 9.34 4.65 5.39
N ALA A 204 8.86 4.39 4.19
CA ALA A 204 9.71 4.33 3.00
C ALA A 204 10.42 5.67 2.76
N ALA A 205 9.74 6.79 2.97
CA ALA A 205 10.33 8.12 2.87
C ALA A 205 11.46 8.36 3.90
N CYS A 206 11.26 7.94 5.15
CA CYS A 206 12.32 8.02 6.17
C CYS A 206 13.57 7.21 5.79
N VAL A 207 13.38 6.06 5.12
CA VAL A 207 14.48 5.21 4.65
C VAL A 207 15.18 5.82 3.44
N LEU A 208 14.40 6.26 2.44
CA LEU A 208 14.92 6.71 1.14
C LEU A 208 15.47 8.16 1.18
N TYR A 209 14.86 9.00 2.01
CA TYR A 209 15.13 10.45 2.09
C TYR A 209 15.31 10.93 3.53
N PRO A 210 16.30 10.38 4.28
CA PRO A 210 16.43 10.60 5.72
C PRO A 210 16.64 12.08 6.09
N GLU A 211 17.23 12.88 5.21
CA GLU A 211 17.41 14.32 5.46
C GLU A 211 16.09 15.09 5.41
N GLN A 212 15.20 14.75 4.45
CA GLN A 212 13.90 15.39 4.26
C GLN A 212 12.89 14.97 5.33
N PHE A 213 13.11 13.83 5.99
CA PHE A 213 12.24 13.25 7.01
C PHE A 213 12.89 13.13 8.40
N ALA A 214 13.96 13.89 8.66
CA ALA A 214 14.69 13.84 9.93
C ALA A 214 13.83 14.21 11.17
N ASP A 215 12.73 14.92 10.96
CA ASP A 215 11.74 15.31 11.98
C ASP A 215 10.61 14.28 12.16
N ILE A 216 10.58 13.21 11.38
CA ILE A 216 9.51 12.20 11.40
C ILE A 216 10.00 10.93 12.10
N ASP A 217 9.26 10.52 13.13
CA ASP A 217 9.30 9.16 13.67
C ASP A 217 8.23 8.33 12.92
N PRO A 218 8.61 7.32 12.12
CA PRO A 218 7.66 6.58 11.29
C PRO A 218 6.65 5.77 12.12
N GLU A 219 7.01 5.25 13.30
CA GLU A 219 6.08 4.53 14.17
C GLU A 219 5.05 5.48 14.78
N ALA A 220 5.49 6.64 15.25
CA ALA A 220 4.60 7.67 15.78
C ALA A 220 3.65 8.20 14.69
N LYS A 221 4.17 8.41 13.47
CA LYS A 221 3.38 8.84 12.32
C LYS A 221 2.35 7.79 11.90
N ALA A 222 2.70 6.50 11.89
CA ALA A 222 1.76 5.42 11.65
C ALA A 222 0.63 5.43 12.70
N GLY A 223 0.97 5.58 13.99
CA GLY A 223 -0.02 5.67 15.07
C GLY A 223 -0.97 6.87 14.93
N GLU A 224 -0.47 8.03 14.48
CA GLU A 224 -1.28 9.21 14.15
C GLU A 224 -2.27 8.90 13.03
N ILE A 225 -1.78 8.35 11.91
CA ILE A 225 -2.58 8.00 10.73
C ILE A 225 -3.67 6.98 11.10
N PHE A 226 -3.31 5.91 11.78
CA PHE A 226 -4.28 4.90 12.23
C PHE A 226 -5.33 5.50 13.15
N THR A 227 -4.93 6.34 14.12
CA THR A 227 -5.89 6.98 15.02
C THR A 227 -6.87 7.87 14.28
N GLU A 228 -6.38 8.64 13.30
CA GLU A 228 -7.23 9.55 12.54
C GLU A 228 -8.21 8.79 11.62
N LEU A 229 -7.78 7.71 10.97
CA LEU A 229 -8.63 6.98 10.02
C LEU A 229 -9.50 5.91 10.71
N LEU A 230 -8.97 5.21 11.70
CA LEU A 230 -9.62 4.06 12.35
C LEU A 230 -10.23 4.40 13.73
N GLY A 231 -9.89 5.56 14.31
CA GLY A 231 -10.29 5.92 15.68
C GLY A 231 -9.47 5.21 16.78
N SER A 232 -8.46 4.41 16.40
CA SER A 232 -7.55 3.71 17.33
C SER A 232 -6.19 3.49 16.67
N ASN A 233 -5.16 3.25 17.48
CA ASN A 233 -3.82 2.94 16.99
C ASN A 233 -3.51 1.45 17.17
N PRO A 234 -3.61 0.61 16.12
CA PRO A 234 -3.25 -0.81 16.18
C PRO A 234 -1.74 -1.07 16.02
N TYR A 235 -0.90 -0.06 15.79
CA TYR A 235 0.53 -0.27 15.51
C TYR A 235 1.28 -1.02 16.63
N PRO A 236 1.02 -0.77 17.94
CA PRO A 236 1.62 -1.57 19.01
C PRO A 236 1.31 -3.07 18.88
N ASP A 237 0.08 -3.43 18.55
CA ASP A 237 -0.35 -4.82 18.39
C ASP A 237 0.30 -5.44 17.14
N LEU A 238 0.39 -4.69 16.04
CA LEU A 238 1.13 -5.11 14.84
C LEU A 238 2.61 -5.36 15.16
N LYS A 239 3.22 -4.48 15.95
CA LYS A 239 4.62 -4.62 16.39
C LYS A 239 4.82 -5.86 17.25
N GLU A 240 3.93 -6.14 18.19
CA GLU A 240 3.96 -7.35 19.02
C GLU A 240 3.79 -8.61 18.17
N ALA A 241 2.94 -8.56 17.14
CA ALA A 241 2.75 -9.65 16.17
C ALA A 241 3.91 -9.81 15.16
N GLY A 242 4.94 -8.95 15.21
CA GLY A 242 6.12 -9.03 14.34
C GLY A 242 6.05 -8.21 13.05
N TYR A 243 5.00 -7.42 12.84
CA TYR A 243 4.79 -6.58 11.66
C TYR A 243 5.26 -5.13 11.82
N ALA A 244 6.33 -4.92 12.60
CA ALA A 244 6.90 -3.58 12.80
C ALA A 244 7.75 -3.13 11.60
N PHE A 245 7.84 -1.81 11.42
CA PHE A 245 8.83 -1.20 10.53
C PHE A 245 10.25 -1.54 11.01
N ARG A 246 11.04 -2.19 10.16
CA ARG A 246 12.41 -2.59 10.50
C ARG A 246 13.24 -2.92 9.27
N ALA A 247 14.56 -2.93 9.45
CA ALA A 247 15.42 -3.64 8.52
C ALA A 247 15.16 -5.17 8.62
N ILE A 248 15.26 -5.85 7.51
CA ILE A 248 15.02 -7.30 7.37
C ILE A 248 16.36 -8.00 7.14
N THR A 249 16.61 -9.06 7.90
CA THR A 249 17.63 -10.05 7.58
C THR A 249 16.94 -11.28 7.00
N LEU A 250 17.27 -11.65 5.77
CA LEU A 250 16.65 -12.81 5.13
C LEU A 250 17.11 -14.11 5.81
N GLY A 251 16.16 -15.01 6.03
CA GLY A 251 16.41 -16.32 6.66
C GLY A 251 16.32 -16.32 8.19
N GLU A 252 15.99 -15.19 8.80
CA GLU A 252 15.71 -15.07 10.26
C GLU A 252 14.20 -15.11 10.56
#